data_c473ee9db476a90965b90faf5d94bdac
#
_entry.id   c473ee9db476a90965b90faf5d94bdac
#
_cell.length_a   1.000
_cell.length_b   1.000
_cell.length_c   1.000
_cell.angle_alpha   90.00
_cell.angle_beta   90.00
_cell.angle_gamma   90.00
#
_symmetry.space_group_name_H-M   'P 1'
#
loop_
_entity.id
_entity.type
_entity.pdbx_description
1 polymer ?
#
loop_
_entity_poly.entity_id
_entity_poly.type
_entity_poly.pdbx_seq_one_letter_code
_entity_poly.pdbx_strand_id
1 'polypeptide(L)'
;MSERIEQTILRNLIYNEKYYRKVVPFLKAEYYETYHERIIFEEISDFAAKYDKIPTKEVLTINIQNRGDLTDEAFQDSVQEINSLTDEWVDYDWLLDATEKWCQDRAIYLALMQSIKMADGGDKKFTKGAIPSILQDALSVSFDEHIGPVSYTHLTLPTKA
;
A
#
# COMPACT_ATOMS: atom_id res chain seq x y z
N MET A 1 11.43 -3.44 20.99
CA MET A 1 10.23 -3.81 20.25
C MET A 1 10.55 -3.96 18.79
N SER A 2 9.96 -4.96 18.18
CA SER A 2 10.18 -5.16 16.76
C SER A 2 9.42 -4.10 15.96
N GLU A 3 10.00 -3.75 14.83
CA GLU A 3 9.38 -2.80 13.92
C GLU A 3 8.23 -3.49 13.19
N ARG A 4 7.12 -2.78 13.02
CA ARG A 4 6.00 -3.32 12.26
C ARG A 4 6.32 -3.23 10.76
N ILE A 5 5.73 -4.15 9.99
CA ILE A 5 5.97 -4.15 8.54
C ILE A 5 5.55 -2.82 7.91
N GLU A 6 4.48 -2.19 8.39
CA GLU A 6 4.03 -0.91 7.87
C GLU A 6 5.10 0.17 8.00
N GLN A 7 5.80 0.19 9.13
CA GLN A 7 6.89 1.15 9.35
C GLN A 7 8.08 0.84 8.46
N THR A 8 8.40 -0.44 8.30
CA THR A 8 9.49 -0.86 7.42
C THR A 8 9.22 -0.43 5.99
N ILE A 9 7.99 -0.60 5.53
CA ILE A 9 7.61 -0.17 4.18
C ILE A 9 7.75 1.34 4.05
N LEU A 10 7.20 2.10 5.00
CA LEU A 10 7.26 3.57 4.93
C LEU A 10 8.68 4.10 4.90
N ARG A 11 9.55 3.58 5.77
CA ARG A 11 10.93 4.10 5.79
C ARG A 11 11.68 3.76 4.51
N ASN A 12 11.43 2.62 3.91
CA ASN A 12 12.08 2.27 2.67
C ASN A 12 11.53 3.06 1.48
N LEU A 13 10.30 3.53 1.56
CA LEU A 13 9.74 4.39 0.52
C LEU A 13 10.47 5.74 0.44
N ILE A 14 11.05 6.20 1.55
CA ILE A 14 11.75 7.49 1.56
C ILE A 14 13.26 7.37 1.54
N TYR A 15 13.81 6.15 1.69
CA TYR A 15 15.26 5.97 1.70
C TYR A 15 15.77 5.09 0.57
N ASN A 16 14.89 4.39 -0.13
CA ASN A 16 15.30 3.46 -1.19
C ASN A 16 14.48 3.70 -2.44
N GLU A 17 15.04 4.48 -3.35
CA GLU A 17 14.31 4.85 -4.56
C GLU A 17 14.00 3.66 -5.44
N LYS A 18 14.92 2.70 -5.52
CA LYS A 18 14.69 1.49 -6.30
C LYS A 18 13.47 0.72 -5.78
N TYR A 19 13.39 0.58 -4.47
CA TYR A 19 12.24 -0.06 -3.83
C TYR A 19 10.97 0.73 -4.11
N TYR A 20 11.02 2.04 -3.93
CA TYR A 20 9.87 2.90 -4.16
C TYR A 20 9.30 2.69 -5.56
N ARG A 21 10.18 2.73 -6.57
CA ARG A 21 9.72 2.62 -7.96
C ARG A 21 9.14 1.24 -8.26
N LYS A 22 9.62 0.22 -7.58
CA LYS A 22 9.12 -1.14 -7.79
C LYS A 22 7.74 -1.34 -7.16
N VAL A 23 7.52 -0.84 -5.96
CA VAL A 23 6.34 -1.22 -5.18
C VAL A 23 5.20 -0.20 -5.24
N VAL A 24 5.49 1.06 -5.53
CA VAL A 24 4.45 2.09 -5.43
C VAL A 24 3.22 1.83 -6.33
N PRO A 25 3.35 1.24 -7.52
CA PRO A 25 2.15 0.94 -8.31
C PRO A 25 1.18 -0.03 -7.65
N PHE A 26 1.67 -0.78 -6.66
CA PHE A 26 0.86 -1.81 -6.00
C PHE A 26 0.38 -1.37 -4.62
N LEU A 27 0.89 -0.24 -4.11
CA LEU A 27 0.53 0.25 -2.78
C LEU A 27 -0.67 1.17 -2.86
N LYS A 28 -1.52 1.09 -1.83
CA LYS A 28 -2.68 1.97 -1.70
C LYS A 28 -2.74 2.48 -0.29
N ALA A 29 -3.16 3.75 -0.14
CA ALA A 29 -3.28 4.36 1.18
C ALA A 29 -4.22 3.54 2.07
N GLU A 30 -5.28 2.98 1.49
CA GLU A 30 -6.28 2.22 2.26
C GLU A 30 -5.71 0.93 2.86
N TYR A 31 -4.54 0.47 2.41
CA TYR A 31 -3.90 -0.69 3.00
C TYR A 31 -3.41 -0.42 4.41
N TYR A 32 -3.07 0.83 4.72
CA TYR A 32 -2.61 1.20 6.06
C TYR A 32 -3.80 1.35 6.99
N GLU A 33 -3.74 0.71 8.15
CA GLU A 33 -4.82 0.78 9.12
C GLU A 33 -4.82 2.07 9.90
N THR A 34 -3.65 2.60 10.16
CA THR A 34 -3.48 3.76 11.01
C THR A 34 -3.60 5.03 10.18
N TYR A 35 -4.37 5.99 10.69
CA TYR A 35 -4.66 7.20 9.95
C TYR A 35 -3.41 8.00 9.60
N HIS A 36 -2.49 8.17 10.55
CA HIS A 36 -1.29 8.95 10.26
C HIS A 36 -0.37 8.24 9.26
N GLU A 37 -0.37 6.92 9.22
CA GLU A 37 0.40 6.21 8.20
C GLU A 37 -0.19 6.42 6.81
N ARG A 38 -1.51 6.46 6.70
CA ARG A 38 -2.15 6.77 5.43
C ARG A 38 -1.78 8.17 4.95
N ILE A 39 -1.78 9.14 5.86
CA ILE A 39 -1.41 10.50 5.52
C ILE A 39 0.01 10.56 4.99
N ILE A 40 0.95 9.91 5.68
CA ILE A 40 2.35 9.90 5.25
C ILE A 40 2.48 9.27 3.87
N PHE A 41 1.83 8.13 3.66
CA PHE A 41 1.88 7.47 2.35
C PHE A 41 1.29 8.35 1.25
N GLU A 42 0.16 9.01 1.53
CA GLU A 42 -0.45 9.90 0.55
C GLU A 42 0.49 11.01 0.14
N GLU A 43 1.20 11.60 1.12
CA GLU A 43 2.14 12.67 0.82
C GLU A 43 3.34 12.18 0.03
N ILE A 44 3.84 10.99 0.35
CA ILE A 44 4.93 10.39 -0.42
C ILE A 44 4.48 10.18 -1.87
N SER A 45 3.31 9.61 -2.05
CA SER A 45 2.77 9.29 -3.37
C SER A 45 2.52 10.56 -4.19
N ASP A 46 1.92 11.58 -3.57
CA ASP A 46 1.62 12.83 -4.26
C ASP A 46 2.90 13.56 -4.66
N PHE A 47 3.88 13.60 -3.77
CA PHE A 47 5.16 14.24 -4.08
C PHE A 47 5.86 13.54 -5.24
N ALA A 48 5.89 12.22 -5.20
CA ALA A 48 6.56 11.46 -6.24
C ALA A 48 5.87 11.61 -7.58
N ALA A 49 4.54 11.67 -7.58
CA ALA A 49 3.79 11.86 -8.81
C ALA A 49 4.06 13.23 -9.41
N LYS A 50 4.28 14.24 -8.57
CA LYS A 50 4.50 15.60 -9.01
C LYS A 50 5.94 15.86 -9.44
N TYR A 51 6.91 15.32 -8.71
CA TYR A 51 8.32 15.65 -8.91
C TYR A 51 9.16 14.49 -9.42
N ASP A 52 8.60 13.31 -9.56
CA ASP A 52 9.28 12.10 -10.06
C ASP A 52 10.51 11.74 -9.22
N LYS A 53 10.41 11.92 -7.92
CA LYS A 53 11.44 11.53 -6.97
C LYS A 53 10.82 11.39 -5.59
N ILE A 54 11.56 10.74 -4.68
CA ILE A 54 11.05 10.53 -3.34
C ILE A 54 11.32 11.76 -2.47
N PRO A 55 10.41 12.07 -1.55
CA PRO A 55 10.58 13.24 -0.68
C PRO A 55 11.50 12.95 0.48
N THR A 56 12.03 14.03 1.07
CA THR A 56 12.76 13.93 2.34
C THR A 56 11.77 14.02 3.49
N LYS A 57 12.24 13.67 4.70
CA LYS A 57 11.43 13.83 5.90
C LYS A 57 10.97 15.27 6.09
N GLU A 58 11.88 16.21 5.81
CA GLU A 58 11.59 17.62 5.96
C GLU A 58 10.44 18.06 5.05
N VAL A 59 10.51 17.63 3.79
CA VAL A 59 9.46 17.96 2.83
C VAL A 59 8.12 17.36 3.27
N LEU A 60 8.15 16.11 3.71
CA LEU A 60 6.93 15.45 4.18
C LEU A 60 6.30 16.21 5.33
N THR A 61 7.12 16.62 6.31
CA THR A 61 6.62 17.33 7.48
C THR A 61 5.98 18.65 7.08
N ILE A 62 6.62 19.40 6.17
CA ILE A 62 6.10 20.69 5.74
C ILE A 62 4.78 20.50 4.98
N ASN A 63 4.74 19.52 4.08
CA ASN A 63 3.51 19.29 3.31
C ASN A 63 2.36 18.83 4.18
N ILE A 64 2.63 18.00 5.16
CA ILE A 64 1.58 17.56 6.09
C ILE A 64 1.10 18.73 6.93
N GLN A 65 2.02 19.58 7.38
CA GLN A 65 1.65 20.79 8.14
C GLN A 65 0.73 21.69 7.33
N ASN A 66 0.92 21.74 6.04
CA ASN A 66 0.14 22.61 5.15
C ASN A 66 -1.20 22.03 4.76
N ARG A 67 -1.50 20.79 5.13
CA ARG A 67 -2.82 20.23 4.90
C ARG A 67 -3.81 20.92 5.82
N GLY A 68 -4.98 21.24 5.30
CA GLY A 68 -5.99 21.92 6.10
C GLY A 68 -6.99 21.01 6.74
N ASP A 69 -6.85 19.69 6.51
CA ASP A 69 -7.85 18.72 6.93
C ASP A 69 -7.44 17.90 8.15
N LEU A 70 -6.33 18.25 8.80
CA LEU A 70 -5.82 17.46 9.92
C LEU A 70 -6.07 18.15 11.26
N THR A 71 -6.38 17.31 12.26
CA THR A 71 -6.38 17.79 13.65
C THR A 71 -4.93 17.94 14.12
N ASP A 72 -4.76 18.67 15.23
CA ASP A 72 -3.43 18.80 15.84
C ASP A 72 -2.87 17.44 16.22
N GLU A 73 -3.73 16.56 16.74
CA GLU A 73 -3.30 15.23 17.14
C GLU A 73 -2.80 14.43 15.93
N ALA A 74 -3.54 14.45 14.84
CA ALA A 74 -3.16 13.73 13.63
C ALA A 74 -1.83 14.27 13.07
N PHE A 75 -1.63 15.58 13.13
CA PHE A 75 -0.37 16.18 12.70
C PHE A 75 0.78 15.73 13.60
N GLN A 76 0.60 15.77 14.91
CA GLN A 76 1.66 15.35 15.83
C GLN A 76 2.00 13.87 15.67
N ASP A 77 1.00 13.03 15.51
CA ASP A 77 1.22 11.60 15.29
C ASP A 77 2.01 11.36 13.98
N SER A 78 1.67 12.11 12.95
CA SER A 78 2.37 11.99 11.66
C SER A 78 3.83 12.41 11.79
N VAL A 79 4.09 13.52 12.47
CA VAL A 79 5.46 14.01 12.66
C VAL A 79 6.27 13.00 13.49
N GLN A 80 5.67 12.46 14.54
CA GLN A 80 6.34 11.48 15.37
C GLN A 80 6.71 10.23 14.54
N GLU A 81 5.79 9.77 13.72
CA GLU A 81 6.05 8.61 12.87
C GLU A 81 7.17 8.91 11.88
N ILE A 82 7.12 10.07 11.22
CA ILE A 82 8.17 10.46 10.26
C ILE A 82 9.54 10.49 10.94
N ASN A 83 9.60 11.06 12.13
CA ASN A 83 10.86 11.16 12.87
C ASN A 83 11.41 9.80 13.29
N SER A 84 10.55 8.80 13.41
CA SER A 84 10.96 7.45 13.79
C SER A 84 11.51 6.65 12.62
N LEU A 85 11.31 7.12 11.39
CA LEU A 85 11.77 6.39 10.21
C LEU A 85 13.27 6.56 10.04
N THR A 86 13.99 5.45 9.92
CA THR A 86 15.46 5.46 9.84
C THR A 86 15.94 4.73 8.59
N ASP A 87 17.17 5.06 8.17
CA ASP A 87 17.77 4.44 7.00
C ASP A 87 18.60 3.23 7.44
N GLU A 88 17.89 2.21 7.93
CA GLU A 88 18.54 0.98 8.35
C GLU A 88 18.47 -0.04 7.22
N TRP A 89 19.55 -0.82 7.09
CA TRP A 89 19.62 -1.82 6.03
C TRP A 89 18.60 -2.92 6.24
N VAL A 90 18.03 -3.38 5.14
CA VAL A 90 17.18 -4.55 5.12
C VAL A 90 17.41 -5.24 3.78
N ASP A 91 17.34 -6.56 3.79
CA ASP A 91 17.54 -7.33 2.56
C ASP A 91 16.46 -6.95 1.54
N TYR A 92 16.87 -6.58 0.34
CA TYR A 92 15.97 -6.08 -0.68
C TYR A 92 14.96 -7.13 -1.13
N ASP A 93 15.42 -8.35 -1.40
CA ASP A 93 14.53 -9.41 -1.88
C ASP A 93 13.52 -9.80 -0.81
N TRP A 94 13.97 -9.88 0.44
CA TRP A 94 13.06 -10.14 1.55
C TRP A 94 12.02 -9.03 1.66
N LEU A 95 12.47 -7.79 1.50
CA LEU A 95 11.59 -6.64 1.62
C LEU A 95 10.50 -6.67 0.54
N LEU A 96 10.87 -7.01 -0.69
CA LEU A 96 9.88 -7.12 -1.76
C LEU A 96 8.86 -8.22 -1.46
N ASP A 97 9.34 -9.38 -1.00
CA ASP A 97 8.43 -10.48 -0.69
C ASP A 97 7.50 -10.12 0.46
N ALA A 98 8.04 -9.48 1.50
CA ALA A 98 7.24 -9.09 2.65
C ALA A 98 6.20 -8.03 2.27
N THR A 99 6.60 -7.10 1.41
CA THR A 99 5.68 -6.05 0.95
C THR A 99 4.55 -6.64 0.11
N GLU A 100 4.89 -7.57 -0.79
CA GLU A 100 3.88 -8.21 -1.62
C GLU A 100 2.88 -8.98 -0.77
N LYS A 101 3.38 -9.73 0.21
CA LYS A 101 2.49 -10.47 1.10
C LYS A 101 1.58 -9.53 1.89
N TRP A 102 2.15 -8.42 2.37
CA TRP A 102 1.36 -7.44 3.10
C TRP A 102 0.26 -6.86 2.21
N CYS A 103 0.59 -6.51 0.97
CA CYS A 103 -0.40 -5.98 0.04
C CYS A 103 -1.51 -7.00 -0.23
N GLN A 104 -1.13 -8.27 -0.43
CA GLN A 104 -2.11 -9.33 -0.65
C GLN A 104 -3.03 -9.48 0.57
N ASP A 105 -2.44 -9.54 1.75
CA ASP A 105 -3.22 -9.71 2.98
C ASP A 105 -4.18 -8.53 3.19
N ARG A 106 -3.71 -7.32 2.94
CA ARG A 106 -4.57 -6.14 3.10
C ARG A 106 -5.66 -6.08 2.03
N ALA A 107 -5.32 -6.42 0.79
CA ALA A 107 -6.31 -6.44 -0.28
C ALA A 107 -7.42 -7.43 0.02
N ILE A 108 -7.04 -8.63 0.48
CA ILE A 108 -8.02 -9.66 0.82
C ILE A 108 -8.88 -9.21 2.00
N TYR A 109 -8.25 -8.65 3.05
CA TYR A 109 -8.99 -8.19 4.22
C TYR A 109 -10.03 -7.13 3.82
N LEU A 110 -9.62 -6.14 3.03
CA LEU A 110 -10.52 -5.07 2.62
C LEU A 110 -11.64 -5.59 1.72
N ALA A 111 -11.31 -6.54 0.84
CA ALA A 111 -12.33 -7.14 -0.03
C ALA A 111 -13.35 -7.92 0.78
N LEU A 112 -12.89 -8.65 1.81
CA LEU A 112 -13.81 -9.39 2.68
C LEU A 112 -14.71 -8.44 3.45
N MET A 113 -14.15 -7.35 3.99
CA MET A 113 -14.94 -6.37 4.72
C MET A 113 -15.99 -5.71 3.83
N GLN A 114 -15.59 -5.37 2.61
CA GLN A 114 -16.53 -4.80 1.65
C GLN A 114 -17.62 -5.79 1.28
N SER A 115 -17.26 -7.06 1.09
CA SER A 115 -18.23 -8.10 0.76
C SER A 115 -19.25 -8.31 1.87
N ILE A 116 -18.78 -8.28 3.13
CA ILE A 116 -19.68 -8.39 4.28
C ILE A 116 -20.68 -7.22 4.29
N LYS A 117 -20.18 -6.02 4.05
CA LYS A 117 -21.00 -4.84 4.02
C LYS A 117 -22.06 -4.94 2.94
N MET A 118 -21.68 -5.42 1.76
CA MET A 118 -22.61 -5.60 0.65
C MET A 118 -23.65 -6.68 0.96
N ALA A 119 -23.21 -7.77 1.58
CA ALA A 119 -24.13 -8.84 1.96
C ALA A 119 -25.16 -8.37 2.96
N ASP A 120 -24.79 -7.44 3.84
CA ASP A 120 -25.69 -6.86 4.83
C ASP A 120 -26.55 -5.74 4.25
N GLY A 121 -26.37 -5.40 2.97
CA GLY A 121 -27.12 -4.33 2.33
C GLY A 121 -26.63 -2.94 2.69
N GLY A 122 -25.45 -2.83 3.31
CA GLY A 122 -24.91 -1.55 3.73
C GLY A 122 -24.31 -0.71 2.62
N ASP A 123 -23.96 -1.34 1.51
CA ASP A 123 -23.40 -0.64 0.37
C ASP A 123 -24.37 -0.75 -0.80
N LYS A 124 -25.03 0.35 -1.10
CA LYS A 124 -26.04 0.38 -2.15
C LYS A 124 -25.49 0.58 -3.55
N LYS A 125 -24.19 0.86 -3.66
CA LYS A 125 -23.56 1.07 -4.96
C LYS A 125 -23.37 -0.22 -5.73
N PHE A 126 -23.24 -1.34 -5.02
CA PHE A 126 -22.93 -2.62 -5.63
C PHE A 126 -23.97 -3.65 -5.24
N THR A 127 -24.21 -4.58 -6.13
CA THR A 127 -25.08 -5.72 -5.85
C THR A 127 -24.23 -6.86 -5.29
N LYS A 128 -24.90 -7.81 -4.64
CA LYS A 128 -24.22 -9.00 -4.13
C LYS A 128 -23.52 -9.77 -5.24
N GLY A 129 -23.98 -9.62 -6.48
CA GLY A 129 -23.34 -10.28 -7.61
C GLY A 129 -21.94 -9.79 -7.90
N ALA A 130 -21.55 -8.63 -7.38
CA ALA A 130 -20.20 -8.10 -7.57
C ALA A 130 -19.16 -8.71 -6.61
N ILE A 131 -19.62 -9.42 -5.57
CA ILE A 131 -18.70 -9.98 -4.55
C ILE A 131 -17.65 -10.91 -5.15
N PRO A 132 -17.99 -11.87 -6.03
CA PRO A 132 -16.95 -12.73 -6.59
C PRO A 132 -15.85 -11.95 -7.32
N SER A 133 -16.21 -10.91 -8.05
CA SER A 133 -15.23 -10.09 -8.77
C SER A 133 -14.32 -9.35 -7.81
N ILE A 134 -14.87 -8.79 -6.74
CA ILE A 134 -14.10 -8.07 -5.74
C ILE A 134 -13.08 -9.00 -5.09
N LEU A 135 -13.50 -10.21 -4.72
CA LEU A 135 -12.61 -11.18 -4.10
C LEU A 135 -11.56 -11.68 -5.10
N GLN A 136 -11.96 -11.89 -6.36
CA GLN A 136 -11.03 -12.34 -7.38
C GLN A 136 -9.95 -11.28 -7.62
N ASP A 137 -10.31 -10.02 -7.69
CA ASP A 137 -9.35 -8.94 -7.88
C ASP A 137 -8.35 -8.89 -6.72
N ALA A 138 -8.84 -9.07 -5.49
CA ALA A 138 -7.98 -9.06 -4.31
C ALA A 138 -7.00 -10.22 -4.33
N LEU A 139 -7.45 -11.39 -4.76
CA LEU A 139 -6.59 -12.56 -4.81
C LEU A 139 -5.55 -12.49 -5.91
N SER A 140 -5.71 -11.59 -6.88
CA SER A 140 -4.79 -11.48 -8.01
C SER A 140 -3.67 -10.46 -7.77
N VAL A 141 -3.59 -9.85 -6.59
CA VAL A 141 -2.52 -8.88 -6.31
C VAL A 141 -1.17 -9.60 -6.36
N SER A 142 -0.27 -9.09 -7.18
CA SER A 142 1.05 -9.69 -7.38
C SER A 142 2.00 -8.64 -7.96
N PHE A 143 3.25 -8.70 -7.52
CA PHE A 143 4.30 -7.85 -8.08
C PHE A 143 4.94 -8.46 -9.32
N ASP A 144 4.56 -9.66 -9.68
CA ASP A 144 5.13 -10.35 -10.83
C ASP A 144 4.38 -9.96 -12.09
N GLU A 145 4.98 -9.09 -12.87
CA GLU A 145 4.37 -8.57 -14.08
C GLU A 145 4.43 -9.55 -15.24
N HIS A 146 5.21 -10.59 -15.12
CA HIS A 146 5.37 -11.57 -16.22
C HIS A 146 4.19 -12.50 -16.33
N ILE A 147 3.40 -12.55 -15.31
CA ILE A 147 2.26 -13.44 -15.31
C ILE A 147 1.17 -12.90 -16.20
N GLY A 148 1.37 -11.84 -16.68
CA GLY A 148 0.39 -11.32 -17.58
C GLY A 148 -0.04 -12.36 -18.56
N PRO A 149 0.08 -13.26 -18.74
CA PRO A 149 -0.36 -14.03 -19.17
C PRO A 149 -0.34 -15.14 -18.81
N VAL A 150 0.21 -15.35 -18.39
CA VAL A 150 0.39 -16.07 -18.05
C VAL A 150 0.31 -16.59 -17.65
N SER A 151 0.30 -16.94 -17.61
CA SER A 151 0.37 -17.51 -16.96
C SER A 151 0.08 -17.83 -16.81
N TYR A 152 -0.06 -18.34 -16.97
CA TYR A 152 -0.22 -18.83 -16.48
C TYR A 152 -0.54 -19.11 -16.62
N THR A 153 -0.66 -19.32 -16.93
CA THR A 153 -0.82 -19.75 -16.71
C THR A 153 -0.96 -19.97 -16.79
N HIS A 154 -0.89 -20.31 -17.14
CA HIS A 154 -1.02 -20.73 -16.86
C HIS A 154 -1.07 -21.01 -16.97
N LEU A 155 -1.07 -21.27 -17.26
CA LEU A 155 -1.06 -21.78 -17.12
C LEU A 155 -1.29 -21.90 -17.51
N THR A 156 -1.25 -22.18 -18.00
CA THR A 156 -1.39 -22.54 -18.11
C THR A 156 -1.50 -22.75 -18.57
N LEU A 157 -1.38 -23.19 -19.09
CA LEU A 157 -1.40 -23.63 -19.32
C LEU A 157 -1.45 -23.73 -19.96
N PRO A 158 -1.39 -23.94 -20.29
CA PRO A 158 -1.45 -24.32 -20.76
C PRO A 158 -1.73 -24.43 -21.31
N THR A 159 -1.80 -24.64 -21.62
CA THR A 159 -2.01 -24.99 -21.80
C THR A 159 -2.21 -25.02 -22.36
N LYS A 160 -2.05 -25.19 -22.84
CA LYS A 160 -2.09 -25.43 -23.19
C LYS A 160 -2.05 -25.74 -23.42
N ALA A 161 -1.78 -25.95 -23.84
CA ALA A 161 -1.91 -26.30 -23.77
C ALA A 161 -1.92 -26.35 -23.51
#